data_d419b21f8976018e9f344e57312b876d
#
_entry.id   d419b21f8976018e9f344e57312b876d
#
_cell.length_a   1.000
_cell.length_b   1.000
_cell.length_c   1.000
_cell.angle_alpha   90.00
_cell.angle_beta   90.00
_cell.angle_gamma   90.00
#
_symmetry.space_group_name_H-M   'P 1'
#
loop_
_entity.id
_entity.type
_entity.pdbx_description
1 polymer ?
#
loop_
_entity_poly.entity_id
_entity_poly.type
_entity_poly.pdbx_seq_one_letter_code
_entity_poly.pdbx_strand_id
1 'polypeptide(L)'
;NDKHRTICSNCLESLSNNPSIVNLVRPEGLEAYNEDALFIDIIGEYNNSKCILKLKMKADNWTIDKDNKIITLNDLKTTGHLLEQFMNGSFWNFHYHRQMGMYLWMLLQFCKKEYGYTPKDWTFQANIIAVETTGSNRASVFNIDSDILNIGRLEFCRLLKMVAYCEI
;
A
#
# COMPACT_ATOMS: atom_id res chain seq x y z
N ASN A 1 -7.67 5.29 28.10
CA ASN A 1 -8.03 3.95 28.59
C ASN A 1 -6.77 3.09 28.58
N ASP A 2 -6.31 2.62 29.74
CA ASP A 2 -5.03 1.91 29.92
C ASP A 2 -4.95 0.64 29.06
N LYS A 3 -6.07 -0.06 28.87
CA LYS A 3 -6.14 -1.24 28.00
C LYS A 3 -5.72 -0.93 26.56
N HIS A 4 -6.18 0.18 25.99
CA HIS A 4 -5.80 0.56 24.61
C HIS A 4 -4.33 0.94 24.52
N ARG A 5 -3.78 1.62 25.53
CA ARG A 5 -2.35 1.95 25.59
C ARG A 5 -1.49 0.68 25.63
N THR A 6 -1.89 -0.30 26.44
CA THR A 6 -1.20 -1.58 26.53
C THR A 6 -1.20 -2.32 25.19
N ILE A 7 -2.34 -2.39 24.49
CA ILE A 7 -2.41 -3.01 23.16
C ILE A 7 -1.49 -2.28 22.17
N CYS A 8 -1.54 -0.94 22.12
CA CYS A 8 -0.66 -0.18 21.24
C CYS A 8 0.82 -0.43 21.54
N SER A 9 1.20 -0.45 22.84
CA SER A 9 2.58 -0.74 23.25
C SER A 9 3.03 -2.13 22.82
N ASN A 10 2.20 -3.14 23.02
CA ASN A 10 2.51 -4.52 22.63
C ASN A 10 2.63 -4.66 21.09
N CYS A 11 1.75 -4.00 20.33
CA CYS A 11 1.83 -3.98 18.87
C CYS A 11 3.13 -3.31 18.39
N LEU A 12 3.51 -2.17 18.97
CA LEU A 12 4.76 -1.47 18.66
C LEU A 12 5.99 -2.32 18.99
N GLU A 13 5.98 -2.98 20.13
CA GLU A 13 7.03 -3.91 20.53
C GLU A 13 7.17 -5.07 19.55
N SER A 14 6.05 -5.68 19.16
CA SER A 14 6.04 -6.78 18.18
C SER A 14 6.57 -6.36 16.81
N LEU A 15 6.24 -5.15 16.35
CA LEU A 15 6.75 -4.59 15.09
C LEU A 15 8.25 -4.28 15.19
N SER A 16 8.69 -3.65 16.30
CA SER A 16 10.07 -3.22 16.49
C SER A 16 11.03 -4.36 16.73
N ASN A 17 10.56 -5.44 17.34
CA ASN A 17 11.37 -6.64 17.61
C ASN A 17 11.39 -7.64 16.44
N ASN A 18 10.71 -7.35 15.33
CA ASN A 18 10.73 -8.18 14.13
C ASN A 18 11.75 -7.64 13.11
N PRO A 19 12.94 -8.26 12.97
CA PRO A 19 13.99 -7.76 12.07
C PRO A 19 13.54 -7.66 10.62
N SER A 20 12.69 -8.58 10.16
CA SER A 20 12.16 -8.54 8.77
C SER A 20 11.32 -7.31 8.53
N ILE A 21 10.49 -6.89 9.51
CA ILE A 21 9.67 -5.67 9.41
C ILE A 21 10.56 -4.44 9.48
N VAL A 22 11.49 -4.39 10.42
CA VAL A 22 12.41 -3.25 10.59
C VAL A 22 13.23 -3.03 9.32
N ASN A 23 13.81 -4.09 8.76
CA ASN A 23 14.60 -4.02 7.54
C ASN A 23 13.76 -3.66 6.30
N LEU A 24 12.47 -3.99 6.29
CA LEU A 24 11.57 -3.64 5.20
C LEU A 24 11.19 -2.15 5.23
N VAL A 25 10.93 -1.60 6.42
CA VAL A 25 10.46 -0.22 6.59
C VAL A 25 11.61 0.79 6.67
N ARG A 26 12.76 0.37 7.19
CA ARG A 26 13.98 1.18 7.35
C ARG A 26 15.21 0.40 6.91
N PRO A 27 15.30 0.03 5.64
CA PRO A 27 16.46 -0.70 5.12
C PRO A 27 17.71 0.16 5.22
N GLU A 28 18.81 -0.44 5.65
CA GLU A 28 20.11 0.23 5.73
C GLU A 28 20.60 0.61 4.33
N GLY A 29 21.02 1.85 4.15
CA GLY A 29 21.57 2.34 2.87
C GLY A 29 20.55 2.66 1.77
N LEU A 30 19.25 2.47 2.01
CA LEU A 30 18.21 2.77 1.03
C LEU A 30 17.44 4.05 1.41
N GLU A 31 16.82 4.67 0.39
CA GLU A 31 15.89 5.78 0.62
C GLU A 31 14.54 5.23 1.11
N ALA A 32 14.04 5.76 2.23
CA ALA A 32 12.75 5.39 2.80
C ALA A 32 11.89 6.64 3.04
N TYR A 33 10.65 6.57 2.60
CA TYR A 33 9.65 7.62 2.72
C TYR A 33 8.50 7.13 3.61
N ASN A 34 8.15 7.90 4.64
CA ASN A 34 7.12 7.52 5.61
C ASN A 34 6.02 8.56 5.59
N GLU A 35 4.76 8.10 5.69
CA GLU A 35 3.58 8.97 5.73
C GLU A 35 3.53 9.95 4.55
N ASP A 36 4.08 9.53 3.40
CA ASP A 36 4.22 10.37 2.22
C ASP A 36 2.91 10.47 1.43
N ALA A 37 2.53 11.71 1.12
CA ALA A 37 1.28 11.99 0.42
C ALA A 37 1.54 12.35 -1.05
N LEU A 38 1.06 11.51 -1.96
CA LEU A 38 1.15 11.76 -3.40
C LEU A 38 -0.19 12.22 -3.96
N PHE A 39 -0.11 13.20 -4.87
CA PHE A 39 -1.26 13.78 -5.58
C PHE A 39 -1.05 13.63 -7.08
N ILE A 40 -2.06 13.13 -7.77
CA ILE A 40 -2.02 12.92 -9.23
C ILE A 40 -3.34 13.38 -9.84
N ASP A 41 -3.24 14.23 -10.85
CA ASP A 41 -4.38 14.59 -11.67
C ASP A 41 -4.42 13.68 -12.90
N ILE A 42 -5.59 13.08 -13.14
CA ILE A 42 -5.83 12.25 -14.32
C ILE A 42 -7.03 12.77 -15.10
N ILE A 43 -7.04 12.50 -16.40
CA ILE A 43 -8.19 12.81 -17.25
C ILE A 43 -9.14 11.61 -17.20
N GLY A 44 -10.34 11.84 -16.63
CA GLY A 44 -11.48 10.94 -16.76
C GLY A 44 -12.23 11.25 -18.04
N GLU A 45 -12.76 10.23 -18.72
CA GLU A 45 -13.54 10.38 -19.95
C GLU A 45 -14.79 9.49 -19.89
N TYR A 46 -15.94 10.08 -20.24
CA TYR A 46 -17.21 9.37 -20.39
C TYR A 46 -18.04 10.04 -21.51
N ASN A 47 -18.53 9.25 -22.47
CA ASN A 47 -19.35 9.73 -23.60
C ASN A 47 -18.75 10.96 -24.32
N ASN A 48 -17.45 10.93 -24.61
CA ASN A 48 -16.68 12.01 -25.25
C ASN A 48 -16.55 13.32 -24.43
N SER A 49 -17.08 13.35 -23.22
CA SER A 49 -16.85 14.44 -22.26
C SER A 49 -15.66 14.09 -21.35
N LYS A 50 -14.91 15.10 -20.92
CA LYS A 50 -13.70 14.93 -20.10
C LYS A 50 -13.83 15.71 -18.81
N CYS A 51 -13.33 15.13 -17.72
CA CYS A 51 -13.17 15.78 -16.42
C CYS A 51 -11.77 15.53 -15.87
N ILE A 52 -11.34 16.35 -14.91
CA ILE A 52 -10.09 16.13 -14.18
C ILE A 52 -10.43 15.47 -12.86
N LEU A 53 -9.93 14.26 -12.67
CA LEU A 53 -10.04 13.54 -11.40
C LEU A 53 -8.75 13.73 -10.60
N LYS A 54 -8.89 14.27 -9.38
CA LYS A 54 -7.78 14.50 -8.46
C LYS A 54 -7.65 13.31 -7.51
N LEU A 55 -6.58 12.57 -7.65
CA LEU A 55 -6.28 11.41 -6.83
C LEU A 55 -5.29 11.78 -5.73
N LYS A 56 -5.50 11.22 -4.55
CA LYS A 56 -4.59 11.32 -3.42
C LYS A 56 -4.37 9.93 -2.83
N MET A 57 -3.12 9.61 -2.57
CA MET A 57 -2.77 8.53 -1.64
C MET A 57 -1.92 9.09 -0.51
N LYS A 58 -1.87 8.37 0.60
CA LYS A 58 -0.91 8.57 1.67
C LYS A 58 -0.37 7.20 2.03
N ALA A 59 0.86 6.93 1.59
CA ALA A 59 1.53 5.67 1.86
C ALA A 59 2.11 5.68 3.28
N ASP A 60 1.91 4.61 4.04
CA ASP A 60 2.54 4.47 5.36
C ASP A 60 4.06 4.45 5.22
N ASN A 61 4.57 3.69 4.24
CA ASN A 61 6.00 3.63 3.92
C ASN A 61 6.21 3.16 2.48
N TRP A 62 7.25 3.69 1.82
CA TRP A 62 7.80 3.11 0.61
C TRP A 62 9.30 3.34 0.54
N THR A 63 10.02 2.46 -0.14
CA THR A 63 11.49 2.45 -0.20
C THR A 63 12.00 2.33 -1.63
N ILE A 64 13.22 2.84 -1.89
CA ILE A 64 13.91 2.73 -3.18
C ILE A 64 15.26 2.06 -2.98
N ASP A 65 15.44 0.95 -3.65
CA ASP A 65 16.73 0.29 -3.86
C ASP A 65 17.21 0.60 -5.29
N LYS A 66 18.14 1.54 -5.41
CA LYS A 66 18.65 2.00 -6.72
C LYS A 66 19.58 0.98 -7.36
N ASP A 67 20.29 0.20 -6.54
CA ASP A 67 21.27 -0.77 -7.02
C ASP A 67 20.56 -1.97 -7.65
N ASN A 68 19.51 -2.47 -6.99
CA ASN A 68 18.71 -3.58 -7.49
C ASN A 68 17.51 -3.13 -8.34
N LYS A 69 17.28 -1.81 -8.47
CA LYS A 69 16.15 -1.22 -9.20
C LYS A 69 14.79 -1.71 -8.68
N ILE A 70 14.60 -1.66 -7.36
CA ILE A 70 13.37 -2.11 -6.70
C ILE A 70 12.73 -0.93 -5.95
N ILE A 71 11.43 -0.76 -6.13
CA ILE A 71 10.60 0.13 -5.34
C ILE A 71 9.59 -0.72 -4.59
N THR A 72 9.56 -0.58 -3.27
CA THR A 72 8.69 -1.37 -2.40
C THR A 72 7.72 -0.46 -1.66
N LEU A 73 6.43 -0.72 -1.82
CA LEU A 73 5.34 -0.10 -1.07
C LEU A 73 4.99 -0.99 0.13
N ASN A 74 4.96 -0.41 1.32
CA ASN A 74 4.57 -1.10 2.54
C ASN A 74 3.39 -0.38 3.19
N ASP A 75 2.37 -1.13 3.58
CA ASP A 75 1.16 -0.60 4.19
C ASP A 75 0.90 -1.34 5.51
N LEU A 76 0.73 -0.59 6.60
CA LEU A 76 0.55 -1.14 7.94
C LEU A 76 -0.93 -1.33 8.25
N LYS A 77 -1.30 -2.52 8.69
CA LYS A 77 -2.68 -2.85 9.10
C LYS A 77 -2.72 -3.45 10.49
N THR A 78 -3.67 -2.98 11.29
CA THR A 78 -4.06 -3.67 12.52
C THR A 78 -5.22 -4.61 12.23
N THR A 79 -5.24 -5.78 12.88
CA THR A 79 -6.32 -6.76 12.75
C THR A 79 -6.77 -7.29 14.11
N GLY A 80 -8.07 -7.43 14.29
CA GLY A 80 -8.66 -8.13 15.45
C GLY A 80 -8.72 -9.66 15.25
N HIS A 81 -8.34 -10.17 14.08
CA HIS A 81 -8.29 -11.59 13.76
C HIS A 81 -6.87 -12.11 13.83
N LEU A 82 -6.72 -13.42 13.91
CA LEU A 82 -5.43 -14.09 13.82
C LEU A 82 -4.78 -13.86 12.45
N LEU A 83 -3.47 -13.73 12.39
CA LEU A 83 -2.73 -13.50 11.14
C LEU A 83 -2.98 -14.57 10.09
N GLU A 84 -3.19 -15.82 10.50
CA GLU A 84 -3.53 -16.95 9.62
C GLU A 84 -4.86 -16.75 8.87
N GLN A 85 -5.75 -15.92 9.43
CA GLN A 85 -7.05 -15.59 8.85
C GLN A 85 -7.04 -14.27 8.09
N PHE A 86 -5.96 -13.48 8.21
CA PHE A 86 -5.90 -12.13 7.65
C PHE A 86 -6.10 -12.11 6.14
N MET A 87 -5.34 -12.92 5.40
CA MET A 87 -5.41 -12.94 3.93
C MET A 87 -6.74 -13.50 3.39
N ASN A 88 -7.33 -14.49 4.08
CA ASN A 88 -8.60 -15.09 3.66
C ASN A 88 -9.84 -14.31 4.15
N GLY A 89 -9.68 -13.39 5.10
CA GLY A 89 -10.76 -12.62 5.70
C GLY A 89 -10.57 -11.11 5.52
N SER A 90 -9.85 -10.48 6.44
CA SER A 90 -9.72 -9.02 6.51
C SER A 90 -9.22 -8.39 5.22
N PHE A 91 -8.24 -9.02 4.56
CA PHE A 91 -7.64 -8.51 3.33
C PHE A 91 -8.69 -8.27 2.23
N TRP A 92 -9.56 -9.27 1.98
CA TRP A 92 -10.62 -9.17 0.97
C TRP A 92 -11.82 -8.37 1.44
N ASN A 93 -12.27 -8.58 2.68
CA ASN A 93 -13.45 -7.91 3.24
C ASN A 93 -13.29 -6.39 3.31
N PHE A 94 -12.08 -5.90 3.59
CA PHE A 94 -11.76 -4.47 3.60
C PHE A 94 -11.18 -3.94 2.28
N HIS A 95 -11.18 -4.77 1.23
CA HIS A 95 -10.68 -4.40 -0.10
C HIS A 95 -9.24 -3.88 -0.11
N TYR A 96 -8.36 -4.42 0.73
CA TYR A 96 -6.95 -4.00 0.77
C TYR A 96 -6.23 -4.28 -0.56
N HIS A 97 -6.59 -5.34 -1.30
CA HIS A 97 -6.10 -5.58 -2.65
C HIS A 97 -6.32 -4.37 -3.58
N ARG A 98 -7.48 -3.72 -3.50
CA ARG A 98 -7.80 -2.52 -4.29
C ARG A 98 -7.00 -1.30 -3.83
N GLN A 99 -6.85 -1.10 -2.51
CA GLN A 99 -6.00 -0.05 -1.96
C GLN A 99 -4.56 -0.22 -2.44
N MET A 100 -3.99 -1.42 -2.29
CA MET A 100 -2.62 -1.71 -2.70
C MET A 100 -2.42 -1.55 -4.21
N GLY A 101 -3.37 -2.03 -5.03
CA GLY A 101 -3.34 -1.85 -6.48
C GLY A 101 -3.40 -0.38 -6.90
N MET A 102 -4.23 0.44 -6.24
CA MET A 102 -4.30 1.89 -6.45
C MET A 102 -2.99 2.57 -6.04
N TYR A 103 -2.49 2.30 -4.84
CA TYR A 103 -1.30 2.95 -4.28
C TYR A 103 -0.08 2.63 -5.12
N LEU A 104 0.13 1.36 -5.48
CA LEU A 104 1.25 0.98 -6.33
C LEU A 104 1.16 1.62 -7.71
N TRP A 105 -0.04 1.70 -8.29
CA TRP A 105 -0.24 2.39 -9.57
C TRP A 105 0.10 3.89 -9.46
N MET A 106 -0.35 4.58 -8.40
CA MET A 106 -0.02 5.99 -8.18
C MET A 106 1.47 6.20 -7.97
N LEU A 107 2.11 5.34 -7.16
CA LEU A 107 3.56 5.38 -6.93
C LEU A 107 4.33 5.17 -8.24
N LEU A 108 3.89 4.24 -9.09
CA LEU A 108 4.46 4.03 -10.42
C LEU A 108 4.36 5.29 -11.28
N GLN A 109 3.19 5.97 -11.32
CA GLN A 109 3.04 7.21 -12.09
C GLN A 109 3.95 8.32 -11.55
N PHE A 110 4.05 8.45 -10.25
CA PHE A 110 4.93 9.41 -9.59
C PHE A 110 6.40 9.12 -9.95
N CYS A 111 6.88 7.90 -9.72
CA CYS A 111 8.27 7.53 -10.00
C CYS A 111 8.63 7.65 -11.48
N LYS A 112 7.68 7.37 -12.37
CA LYS A 112 7.87 7.58 -13.82
C LYS A 112 8.05 9.05 -14.15
N LYS A 113 7.25 9.92 -13.55
CA LYS A 113 7.28 11.36 -13.80
C LYS A 113 8.52 12.03 -13.20
N GLU A 114 8.82 11.74 -11.94
CA GLU A 114 9.88 12.43 -11.20
C GLU A 114 11.28 11.84 -11.44
N TYR A 115 11.37 10.52 -11.64
CA TYR A 115 12.65 9.80 -11.75
C TYR A 115 12.86 9.07 -13.07
N GLY A 116 11.85 9.00 -13.93
CA GLY A 116 11.90 8.21 -15.17
C GLY A 116 11.85 6.70 -14.95
N TYR A 117 11.49 6.22 -13.76
CA TYR A 117 11.43 4.80 -13.41
C TYR A 117 10.19 4.14 -14.02
N THR A 118 10.36 3.03 -14.70
CA THR A 118 9.27 2.31 -15.37
C THR A 118 9.31 0.82 -15.03
N PRO A 119 8.18 0.07 -15.14
CA PRO A 119 8.17 -1.38 -14.94
C PRO A 119 9.07 -2.17 -15.92
N LYS A 120 9.52 -1.56 -17.00
CA LYS A 120 10.47 -2.18 -17.92
C LYS A 120 11.87 -2.27 -17.33
N ASP A 121 12.24 -1.27 -16.52
CA ASP A 121 13.59 -1.09 -15.99
C ASP A 121 13.65 -1.32 -14.48
N TRP A 122 12.51 -1.21 -13.79
CA TRP A 122 12.37 -1.25 -12.35
C TRP A 122 11.31 -2.26 -11.91
N THR A 123 11.56 -2.94 -10.80
CA THR A 123 10.59 -3.81 -10.14
C THR A 123 9.80 -3.02 -9.09
N PHE A 124 8.48 -3.12 -9.12
CA PHE A 124 7.58 -2.53 -8.12
C PHE A 124 6.93 -3.65 -7.30
N GLN A 125 7.12 -3.60 -5.99
CA GLN A 125 6.63 -4.59 -5.04
C GLN A 125 5.68 -3.94 -4.02
N ALA A 126 4.81 -4.73 -3.44
CA ALA A 126 3.91 -4.27 -2.39
C ALA A 126 3.76 -5.31 -1.28
N ASN A 127 3.78 -4.83 -0.04
CA ASN A 127 3.61 -5.65 1.15
C ASN A 127 2.55 -5.05 2.08
N ILE A 128 1.83 -5.90 2.78
CA ILE A 128 1.06 -5.52 3.96
C ILE A 128 1.78 -6.04 5.19
N ILE A 129 2.03 -5.15 6.13
CA ILE A 129 2.53 -5.47 7.46
C ILE A 129 1.32 -5.51 8.38
N ALA A 130 0.87 -6.70 8.77
CA ALA A 130 -0.28 -6.84 9.67
C ALA A 130 0.17 -7.14 11.09
N VAL A 131 -0.47 -6.49 12.07
CA VAL A 131 -0.27 -6.75 13.50
C VAL A 131 -1.61 -7.04 14.19
N GLU A 132 -1.64 -8.11 14.98
CA GLU A 132 -2.79 -8.50 15.78
C GLU A 132 -3.00 -7.52 16.94
N THR A 133 -4.23 -7.03 17.11
CA THR A 133 -4.62 -6.21 18.27
C THR A 133 -5.21 -7.05 19.40
N THR A 134 -5.27 -8.37 19.21
CA THR A 134 -5.79 -9.36 20.17
C THR A 134 -4.77 -10.48 20.36
N GLY A 135 -4.93 -11.25 21.43
CA GLY A 135 -4.05 -12.39 21.71
C GLY A 135 -2.61 -11.97 21.98
N SER A 136 -1.67 -12.53 21.21
CA SER A 136 -0.22 -12.35 21.40
C SER A 136 0.36 -11.11 20.69
N ASN A 137 -0.46 -10.30 20.02
CA ASN A 137 -0.04 -9.11 19.27
C ASN A 137 1.06 -9.40 18.23
N ARG A 138 1.04 -10.59 17.62
CA ARG A 138 2.03 -10.98 16.59
C ARG A 138 1.97 -10.06 15.39
N ALA A 139 3.12 -9.86 14.74
CA ALA A 139 3.21 -9.10 13.49
C ALA A 139 3.79 -9.98 12.39
N SER A 140 3.32 -9.80 11.16
CA SER A 140 3.80 -10.52 9.98
C SER A 140 3.76 -9.66 8.73
N VAL A 141 4.64 -9.98 7.77
CA VAL A 141 4.67 -9.37 6.43
C VAL A 141 3.97 -10.30 5.45
N PHE A 142 3.05 -9.74 4.66
CA PHE A 142 2.40 -10.41 3.54
C PHE A 142 2.82 -9.73 2.25
N ASN A 143 3.63 -10.42 1.45
CA ASN A 143 3.94 -9.98 0.10
C ASN A 143 2.70 -10.16 -0.78
N ILE A 144 2.30 -9.11 -1.50
CA ILE A 144 1.12 -9.13 -2.35
C ILE A 144 1.51 -9.49 -3.76
N ASP A 145 1.00 -10.62 -4.21
CA ASP A 145 1.23 -11.16 -5.54
C ASP A 145 0.79 -10.18 -6.64
N SER A 146 1.52 -10.18 -7.76
CA SER A 146 1.25 -9.34 -8.91
C SER A 146 -0.17 -9.49 -9.48
N ASP A 147 -0.72 -10.72 -9.44
CA ASP A 147 -2.09 -10.97 -9.92
C ASP A 147 -3.12 -10.32 -9.00
N ILE A 148 -2.92 -10.38 -7.69
CA ILE A 148 -3.76 -9.70 -6.70
C ILE A 148 -3.69 -8.18 -6.89
N LEU A 149 -2.48 -7.63 -7.08
CA LEU A 149 -2.28 -6.20 -7.35
C LEU A 149 -2.98 -5.77 -8.65
N ASN A 150 -2.91 -6.61 -9.68
CA ASN A 150 -3.59 -6.34 -10.94
C ASN A 150 -5.12 -6.38 -10.81
N ILE A 151 -5.68 -7.33 -10.06
CA ILE A 151 -7.12 -7.35 -9.73
C ILE A 151 -7.51 -6.05 -9.04
N GLY A 152 -6.78 -5.65 -7.99
CA GLY A 152 -7.04 -4.41 -7.26
C GLY A 152 -6.97 -3.17 -8.16
N ARG A 153 -5.98 -3.11 -9.05
CA ARG A 153 -5.83 -2.03 -10.02
C ARG A 153 -7.02 -1.98 -11.01
N LEU A 154 -7.48 -3.11 -11.50
CA LEU A 154 -8.63 -3.17 -12.42
C LEU A 154 -9.92 -2.72 -11.73
N GLU A 155 -10.15 -3.13 -10.49
CA GLU A 155 -11.29 -2.64 -9.69
C GLU A 155 -11.20 -1.14 -9.45
N PHE A 156 -10.03 -0.62 -9.10
CA PHE A 156 -9.79 0.81 -8.97
C PHE A 156 -10.10 1.57 -10.27
N CYS A 157 -9.61 1.10 -11.41
CA CYS A 157 -9.91 1.71 -12.72
C CYS A 157 -11.41 1.71 -13.04
N ARG A 158 -12.15 0.66 -12.63
CA ARG A 158 -13.60 0.62 -12.78
C ARG A 158 -14.30 1.69 -11.93
N LEU A 159 -13.85 1.87 -10.67
CA LEU A 159 -14.38 2.92 -9.81
C LEU A 159 -14.09 4.32 -10.36
N LEU A 160 -12.90 4.55 -10.90
CA LEU A 160 -12.57 5.84 -11.54
C LEU A 160 -13.51 6.17 -12.70
N LYS A 161 -13.88 5.20 -13.52
CA LYS A 161 -14.87 5.39 -14.60
C LYS A 161 -16.25 5.79 -14.04
N MET A 162 -16.65 5.19 -12.91
CA MET A 162 -17.92 5.54 -12.25
C MET A 162 -17.87 6.96 -11.69
N VAL A 163 -16.74 7.37 -11.07
CA VAL A 163 -16.57 8.74 -10.59
C VAL A 163 -16.58 9.73 -11.76
N ALA A 164 -15.86 9.45 -12.85
CA ALA A 164 -15.89 10.29 -14.04
C ALA A 164 -17.30 10.46 -14.61
N TYR A 165 -18.11 9.41 -14.60
CA TYR A 165 -19.52 9.49 -14.99
C TYR A 165 -20.34 10.43 -14.09
N CYS A 166 -20.06 10.47 -12.78
CA CYS A 166 -20.77 11.34 -11.84
C CYS A 166 -20.33 12.81 -11.92
N GLU A 167 -19.11 13.07 -12.43
CA GLU A 167 -18.54 14.43 -12.53
C GLU A 167 -18.84 15.12 -13.89
N ILE A 168 -19.37 14.41 -14.86
CA ILE A 168 -19.74 14.87 -16.20
C ILE A 168 -21.26 15.01 -16.32
#